data_7b407ec901ab186b9033dd2f2c81ab94
#
_entry.id   7b407ec901ab186b9033dd2f2c81ab94
#
_cell.length_a   1.000
_cell.length_b   1.000
_cell.length_c   1.000
_cell.angle_alpha   90.00
_cell.angle_beta   90.00
_cell.angle_gamma   90.00
#
_symmetry.space_group_name_H-M   'P 1'
#
loop_
_entity.id
_entity.type
_entity.pdbx_description
1 polymer ?
#
loop_
_entity_poly.entity_id
_entity_poly.type
_entity_poly.pdbx_seq_one_letter_code
_entity_poly.pdbx_strand_id
1 'polypeptide(L)'
;SSDLAEIYLHYQTIHIDELIGPKGKNQKNMRDLDPKDVYLYACEDADITLKLKNVLEKELKENDAERLFYDIEMPLVPVLVNIERNGVLLDTEALQQSSAHFTAQMEQIEKEIYELAGETFNIASPKQVGEVLFDKLKIIEKAKKTKTGQYVTSEEVLESLRHKHPVVEKILEHRGLKKLLGTYIDALPLLINPRTGRVHTSFNQTVTATGRLSSSNPNLQNIPIRDENGKEIRKAFIPDEGCLFFSADYSQIELRIMA
;
A
#
# COMPACT_ATOMS: atom_id res chain seq x y z
N SER A 1 6.92 -5.31 19.12
CA SER A 1 7.51 -5.87 20.36
C SER A 1 6.80 -5.39 21.61
N SER A 2 6.40 -4.12 21.69
CA SER A 2 5.72 -3.56 22.88
C SER A 2 4.44 -4.32 23.25
N ASP A 3 3.55 -4.56 22.30
CA ASP A 3 2.30 -5.30 22.55
C ASP A 3 2.57 -6.74 23.03
N LEU A 4 3.59 -7.41 22.45
CA LEU A 4 3.98 -8.74 22.89
C LEU A 4 4.60 -8.74 24.30
N ALA A 5 5.36 -7.71 24.64
CA ALA A 5 5.92 -7.55 25.98
C ALA A 5 4.81 -7.37 27.04
N GLU A 6 3.79 -6.60 26.74
CA GLU A 6 2.64 -6.43 27.63
C GLU A 6 1.85 -7.74 27.80
N ILE A 7 1.58 -8.46 26.70
CA ILE A 7 0.81 -9.71 26.72
C ILE A 7 1.57 -10.84 27.43
N TYR A 8 2.83 -11.08 27.06
CA TYR A 8 3.57 -12.26 27.49
C TYR A 8 4.52 -12.04 28.67
N LEU A 9 4.97 -10.82 28.90
CA LEU A 9 5.88 -10.49 30.00
C LEU A 9 5.22 -9.59 31.07
N HIS A 10 3.99 -9.11 30.84
CA HIS A 10 3.30 -8.12 31.69
C HIS A 10 4.17 -6.89 31.96
N TYR A 11 4.90 -6.44 30.93
CA TYR A 11 5.87 -5.38 30.99
C TYR A 11 5.54 -4.28 29.97
N GLN A 12 5.45 -3.03 30.48
CA GLN A 12 5.29 -1.86 29.61
C GLN A 12 6.67 -1.33 29.22
N THR A 13 6.95 -1.33 27.93
CA THR A 13 8.21 -0.83 27.36
C THR A 13 8.17 0.69 27.21
N ILE A 14 9.35 1.30 27.15
CA ILE A 14 9.52 2.70 26.78
C ILE A 14 9.03 2.88 25.34
N HIS A 15 8.07 3.78 25.11
CA HIS A 15 7.59 4.06 23.76
C HIS A 15 8.52 5.04 23.05
N ILE A 16 8.76 4.79 21.76
CA ILE A 16 9.62 5.65 20.93
C ILE A 16 9.14 7.11 20.94
N ASP A 17 7.84 7.35 21.05
CA ASP A 17 7.26 8.70 21.12
C ASP A 17 7.69 9.48 22.37
N GLU A 18 8.11 8.80 23.44
CA GLU A 18 8.67 9.44 24.63
C GLU A 18 10.05 10.06 24.35
N LEU A 19 10.79 9.51 23.38
CA LEU A 19 12.11 9.98 23.00
C LEU A 19 12.07 11.04 21.89
N ILE A 20 11.29 10.76 20.83
CA ILE A 20 11.26 11.61 19.62
C ILE A 20 10.04 12.53 19.56
N GLY A 21 9.09 12.37 20.47
CA GLY A 21 7.83 13.11 20.49
C GLY A 21 6.75 12.53 19.58
N PRO A 22 5.50 12.99 19.71
CA PRO A 22 4.36 12.47 18.96
C PRO A 22 4.48 12.76 17.47
N LYS A 23 3.81 11.94 16.64
CA LYS A 23 3.76 12.13 15.19
C LYS A 23 3.32 13.53 14.80
N GLY A 24 4.12 14.23 13.99
CA GLY A 24 3.83 15.57 13.51
C GLY A 24 5.06 16.31 13.00
N LYS A 25 4.87 17.58 12.65
CA LYS A 25 5.96 18.42 12.10
C LYS A 25 7.15 18.61 13.06
N ASN A 26 6.93 18.45 14.35
CA ASN A 26 7.95 18.65 15.41
C ASN A 26 8.55 17.33 15.91
N GLN A 27 8.20 16.19 15.33
CA GLN A 27 8.80 14.90 15.68
C GLN A 27 10.29 14.91 15.35
N LYS A 28 11.12 14.58 16.34
CA LYS A 28 12.58 14.50 16.18
C LYS A 28 12.95 13.21 15.42
N ASN A 29 14.17 13.18 14.88
CA ASN A 29 14.76 11.95 14.39
C ASN A 29 15.61 11.32 15.50
N MET A 30 15.66 9.99 15.60
CA MET A 30 16.54 9.28 16.54
C MET A 30 18.03 9.68 16.40
N ARG A 31 18.46 10.08 15.21
CA ARG A 31 19.83 10.56 14.94
C ARG A 31 20.16 11.89 15.63
N ASP A 32 19.15 12.66 15.97
CA ASP A 32 19.29 13.99 16.55
C ASP A 32 19.32 13.96 18.09
N LEU A 33 19.16 12.75 18.69
CA LEU A 33 19.20 12.55 20.12
C LEU A 33 20.61 12.25 20.63
N ASP A 34 20.91 12.70 21.85
CA ASP A 34 22.16 12.31 22.54
C ASP A 34 22.09 10.78 22.84
N PRO A 35 23.16 10.02 22.60
CA PRO A 35 23.25 8.62 23.00
C PRO A 35 22.85 8.34 24.46
N LYS A 36 23.07 9.31 25.37
CA LYS A 36 22.66 9.22 26.78
C LYS A 36 21.15 9.16 26.97
N ASP A 37 20.39 9.77 26.06
CA ASP A 37 18.93 9.75 26.12
C ASP A 37 18.34 8.48 25.50
N VAL A 38 19.10 7.79 24.65
CA VAL A 38 18.64 6.63 23.87
C VAL A 38 19.07 5.30 24.49
N TYR A 39 20.12 5.28 25.34
CA TYR A 39 20.75 4.02 25.77
C TYR A 39 19.80 3.09 26.54
N LEU A 40 18.95 3.66 27.43
CA LEU A 40 17.96 2.86 28.18
C LEU A 40 16.96 2.18 27.27
N TYR A 41 16.41 2.92 26.31
CA TYR A 41 15.50 2.40 25.29
C TYR A 41 16.15 1.27 24.49
N ALA A 42 17.39 1.48 24.00
CA ALA A 42 18.10 0.49 23.20
C ALA A 42 18.45 -0.77 24.01
N CYS A 43 18.85 -0.62 25.28
CA CYS A 43 19.11 -1.75 26.16
C CYS A 43 17.83 -2.53 26.49
N GLU A 44 16.73 -1.81 26.76
CA GLU A 44 15.43 -2.42 27.01
C GLU A 44 14.96 -3.23 25.79
N ASP A 45 15.02 -2.66 24.58
CA ASP A 45 14.63 -3.36 23.34
C ASP A 45 15.38 -4.69 23.17
N ALA A 46 16.68 -4.71 23.46
CA ALA A 46 17.48 -5.94 23.38
C ALA A 46 17.08 -6.96 24.46
N ASP A 47 16.91 -6.54 25.71
CA ASP A 47 16.53 -7.40 26.84
C ASP A 47 15.14 -7.99 26.65
N ILE A 48 14.17 -7.16 26.29
CA ILE A 48 12.79 -7.58 26.03
C ILE A 48 12.73 -8.56 24.86
N THR A 49 13.46 -8.31 23.78
CA THR A 49 13.52 -9.22 22.64
C THR A 49 14.03 -10.61 23.06
N LEU A 50 15.07 -10.66 23.88
CA LEU A 50 15.60 -11.95 24.39
C LEU A 50 14.60 -12.65 25.32
N LYS A 51 13.95 -11.93 26.21
CA LYS A 51 12.92 -12.46 27.11
C LYS A 51 11.72 -13.01 26.32
N LEU A 52 11.24 -12.25 25.34
CA LEU A 52 10.15 -12.69 24.43
C LEU A 52 10.53 -13.96 23.67
N LYS A 53 11.73 -14.04 23.12
CA LYS A 53 12.23 -15.25 22.46
C LYS A 53 12.06 -16.49 23.35
N ASN A 54 12.45 -16.40 24.64
CA ASN A 54 12.39 -17.54 25.56
C ASN A 54 10.95 -17.96 25.93
N VAL A 55 10.02 -17.04 25.96
CA VAL A 55 8.60 -17.34 26.20
C VAL A 55 7.95 -17.87 24.95
N LEU A 56 8.13 -17.17 23.80
CA LEU A 56 7.49 -17.53 22.54
C LEU A 56 8.00 -18.89 21.98
N GLU A 57 9.21 -19.31 22.31
CA GLU A 57 9.73 -20.62 21.94
C GLU A 57 8.90 -21.78 22.55
N LYS A 58 8.34 -21.55 23.75
CA LYS A 58 7.41 -22.51 24.37
C LYS A 58 6.04 -22.47 23.69
N GLU A 59 5.54 -21.28 23.41
CA GLU A 59 4.29 -21.10 22.67
C GLU A 59 4.30 -21.76 21.29
N LEU A 60 5.43 -21.68 20.56
CA LEU A 60 5.58 -22.36 19.27
C LEU A 60 5.39 -23.88 19.40
N LYS A 61 5.93 -24.50 20.47
CA LYS A 61 5.78 -25.93 20.74
C LYS A 61 4.35 -26.29 21.11
N GLU A 62 3.75 -25.52 22.02
CA GLU A 62 2.40 -25.78 22.51
C GLU A 62 1.33 -25.62 21.43
N ASN A 63 1.59 -24.78 20.42
CA ASN A 63 0.70 -24.54 19.27
C ASN A 63 1.08 -25.35 18.02
N ASP A 64 2.01 -26.31 18.11
CA ASP A 64 2.51 -27.13 16.97
C ASP A 64 2.98 -26.29 15.78
N ALA A 65 3.58 -25.13 16.06
CA ALA A 65 4.02 -24.15 15.06
C ALA A 65 5.54 -24.16 14.79
N GLU A 66 6.31 -25.06 15.45
CA GLU A 66 7.77 -25.10 15.30
C GLU A 66 8.19 -25.37 13.85
N ARG A 67 7.53 -26.34 13.18
CA ARG A 67 7.84 -26.67 11.79
C ARG A 67 7.56 -25.48 10.85
N LEU A 68 6.43 -24.80 11.02
CA LEU A 68 6.12 -23.62 10.25
C LEU A 68 7.20 -22.55 10.44
N PHE A 69 7.59 -22.29 11.69
CA PHE A 69 8.55 -21.26 12.03
C PHE A 69 9.97 -21.59 11.52
N TYR A 70 10.50 -22.76 11.85
CA TYR A 70 11.90 -23.09 11.55
C TYR A 70 12.14 -23.59 10.11
N ASP A 71 11.17 -24.26 9.48
CA ASP A 71 11.35 -24.87 8.17
C ASP A 71 10.85 -23.96 7.03
N ILE A 72 9.97 -22.99 7.32
CA ILE A 72 9.36 -22.12 6.30
C ILE A 72 9.66 -20.64 6.57
N GLU A 73 9.18 -20.08 7.68
CA GLU A 73 9.23 -18.63 7.92
C GLU A 73 10.66 -18.11 8.11
N MET A 74 11.47 -18.78 8.92
CA MET A 74 12.86 -18.35 9.16
C MET A 74 13.77 -18.52 7.94
N PRO A 75 13.72 -19.62 7.17
CA PRO A 75 14.46 -19.75 5.91
C PRO A 75 14.03 -18.73 4.83
N LEU A 76 12.79 -18.25 4.86
CA LEU A 76 12.32 -17.22 3.93
C LEU A 76 12.97 -15.85 4.19
N VAL A 77 13.33 -15.53 5.44
CA VAL A 77 13.93 -14.23 5.79
C VAL A 77 15.16 -13.88 4.93
N PRO A 78 16.21 -14.71 4.81
CA PRO A 78 17.35 -14.38 3.95
C PRO A 78 16.99 -14.26 2.46
N VAL A 79 15.96 -14.96 1.99
CA VAL A 79 15.47 -14.82 0.61
C VAL A 79 14.85 -13.44 0.41
N LEU A 80 13.99 -13.01 1.33
CA LEU A 80 13.37 -11.68 1.29
C LEU A 80 14.41 -10.58 1.39
N VAL A 81 15.40 -10.72 2.28
CA VAL A 81 16.53 -9.77 2.38
C VAL A 81 17.26 -9.62 1.03
N ASN A 82 17.50 -10.72 0.31
CA ASN A 82 18.14 -10.66 -1.00
C ASN A 82 17.26 -9.93 -2.03
N ILE A 83 15.96 -10.21 -2.06
CA ILE A 83 15.02 -9.55 -2.97
C ILE A 83 14.96 -8.04 -2.67
N GLU A 84 14.82 -7.67 -1.40
CA GLU A 84 14.76 -6.27 -0.96
C GLU A 84 16.07 -5.52 -1.27
N ARG A 85 17.23 -6.14 -1.04
CA ARG A 85 18.53 -5.53 -1.35
C ARG A 85 18.76 -5.34 -2.84
N ASN A 86 18.34 -6.30 -3.66
CA ASN A 86 18.46 -6.20 -5.11
C ASN A 86 17.58 -5.08 -5.65
N GLY A 87 16.35 -4.94 -5.14
CA GLY A 87 15.40 -3.97 -5.65
C GLY A 87 15.07 -4.19 -7.14
N VAL A 88 14.42 -3.22 -7.76
CA VAL A 88 13.99 -3.30 -9.15
C VAL A 88 14.31 -2.00 -9.88
N LEU A 89 14.72 -2.11 -11.14
CA LEU A 89 14.96 -0.98 -12.03
C LEU A 89 13.65 -0.45 -12.61
N LEU A 90 13.59 0.88 -12.78
CA LEU A 90 12.50 1.56 -13.45
C LEU A 90 12.99 2.34 -14.66
N ASP A 91 12.27 2.22 -15.76
CA ASP A 91 12.35 3.14 -16.87
C ASP A 91 11.60 4.43 -16.51
N THR A 92 12.34 5.40 -16.01
CA THR A 92 11.79 6.69 -15.59
C THR A 92 11.30 7.53 -16.76
N GLU A 93 11.87 7.36 -17.94
CA GLU A 93 11.44 8.06 -19.16
C GLU A 93 10.08 7.54 -19.62
N ALA A 94 9.90 6.23 -19.66
CA ALA A 94 8.61 5.61 -19.95
C ALA A 94 7.52 6.04 -18.94
N LEU A 95 7.85 6.12 -17.64
CA LEU A 95 6.92 6.62 -16.62
C LEU A 95 6.56 8.09 -16.84
N GLN A 96 7.51 8.93 -17.22
CA GLN A 96 7.25 10.34 -17.51
C GLN A 96 6.34 10.51 -18.74
N GLN A 97 6.54 9.72 -19.79
CA GLN A 97 5.67 9.71 -20.95
C GLN A 97 4.25 9.26 -20.59
N SER A 98 4.14 8.21 -19.77
CA SER A 98 2.85 7.73 -19.24
C SER A 98 2.16 8.78 -18.37
N SER A 99 2.92 9.52 -17.54
CA SER A 99 2.38 10.62 -16.71
C SER A 99 1.76 11.71 -17.59
N ALA A 100 2.46 12.15 -18.62
CA ALA A 100 1.94 13.16 -19.55
C ALA A 100 0.68 12.67 -20.28
N HIS A 101 0.69 11.42 -20.76
CA HIS A 101 -0.45 10.83 -21.44
C HIS A 101 -1.69 10.71 -20.54
N PHE A 102 -1.54 10.18 -19.33
CA PHE A 102 -2.66 9.99 -18.41
C PHE A 102 -3.17 11.30 -17.82
N THR A 103 -2.30 12.30 -17.66
CA THR A 103 -2.71 13.65 -17.27
C THR A 103 -3.59 14.27 -18.34
N ALA A 104 -3.20 14.22 -19.62
CA ALA A 104 -4.00 14.73 -20.71
C ALA A 104 -5.35 14.00 -20.84
N GLN A 105 -5.36 12.67 -20.65
CA GLN A 105 -6.60 11.87 -20.64
C GLN A 105 -7.51 12.27 -19.46
N MET A 106 -6.94 12.47 -18.27
CA MET A 106 -7.68 12.90 -17.08
C MET A 106 -8.32 14.27 -17.28
N GLU A 107 -7.59 15.24 -17.86
CA GLU A 107 -8.12 16.58 -18.19
C GLU A 107 -9.29 16.50 -19.19
N GLN A 108 -9.23 15.60 -20.16
CA GLN A 108 -10.33 15.39 -21.09
C GLN A 108 -11.56 14.80 -20.38
N ILE A 109 -11.35 13.80 -19.52
CA ILE A 109 -12.44 13.20 -18.72
C ILE A 109 -13.05 14.24 -17.77
N GLU A 110 -12.26 15.13 -17.18
CA GLU A 110 -12.78 16.24 -16.34
C GLU A 110 -13.74 17.13 -17.11
N LYS A 111 -13.41 17.50 -18.35
CA LYS A 111 -14.30 18.30 -19.20
C LYS A 111 -15.62 17.56 -19.46
N GLU A 112 -15.55 16.28 -19.82
CA GLU A 112 -16.74 15.43 -20.04
C GLU A 112 -17.60 15.33 -18.77
N ILE A 113 -16.99 15.19 -17.60
CA ILE A 113 -17.71 15.17 -16.31
C ILE A 113 -18.45 16.49 -16.10
N TYR A 114 -17.82 17.64 -16.34
CA TYR A 114 -18.45 18.96 -16.16
C TYR A 114 -19.58 19.20 -17.16
N GLU A 115 -19.42 18.78 -18.40
CA GLU A 115 -20.48 18.84 -19.41
C GLU A 115 -21.69 17.99 -19.01
N LEU A 116 -21.46 16.76 -18.59
CA LEU A 116 -22.51 15.83 -18.13
C LEU A 116 -23.21 16.29 -16.84
N ALA A 117 -22.47 16.94 -15.95
CA ALA A 117 -23.00 17.50 -14.70
C ALA A 117 -23.69 18.85 -14.88
N GLY A 118 -23.35 19.58 -15.98
CA GLY A 118 -23.81 20.93 -16.22
C GLY A 118 -23.25 21.99 -15.28
N GLU A 119 -22.13 21.70 -14.61
CA GLU A 119 -21.38 22.60 -13.74
C GLU A 119 -19.97 22.09 -13.45
N THR A 120 -19.11 22.99 -13.00
CA THR A 120 -17.78 22.63 -12.49
C THR A 120 -17.83 22.39 -10.98
N PHE A 121 -17.12 21.37 -10.51
CA PHE A 121 -16.99 21.02 -9.09
C PHE A 121 -15.69 20.27 -8.83
N ASN A 122 -15.31 20.12 -7.56
CA ASN A 122 -14.12 19.34 -7.22
C ASN A 122 -14.43 17.83 -7.24
N ILE A 123 -14.04 17.14 -8.33
CA ILE A 123 -14.20 15.70 -8.54
C ILE A 123 -13.46 14.88 -7.46
N ALA A 124 -12.40 15.44 -6.87
CA ALA A 124 -11.68 14.81 -5.76
C ALA A 124 -12.40 14.91 -4.40
N SER A 125 -13.46 15.73 -4.30
CA SER A 125 -14.24 15.91 -3.08
C SER A 125 -15.43 14.94 -3.06
N PRO A 126 -15.44 13.91 -2.18
CA PRO A 126 -16.58 13.01 -2.05
C PRO A 126 -17.89 13.74 -1.75
N LYS A 127 -17.83 14.85 -1.02
CA LYS A 127 -18.97 15.68 -0.69
C LYS A 127 -19.59 16.29 -1.94
N GLN A 128 -18.78 17.01 -2.75
CA GLN A 128 -19.27 17.67 -3.96
C GLN A 128 -19.76 16.67 -5.01
N VAL A 129 -19.04 15.56 -5.18
CA VAL A 129 -19.49 14.45 -6.03
C VAL A 129 -20.85 13.94 -5.59
N GLY A 130 -21.08 13.75 -4.29
CA GLY A 130 -22.35 13.30 -3.74
C GLY A 130 -23.49 14.32 -3.98
N GLU A 131 -23.23 15.60 -3.77
CA GLU A 131 -24.19 16.69 -4.03
C GLU A 131 -24.59 16.73 -5.51
N VAL A 132 -23.63 16.65 -6.43
CA VAL A 132 -23.89 16.63 -7.88
C VAL A 132 -24.71 15.39 -8.28
N LEU A 133 -24.30 14.21 -7.85
CA LEU A 133 -24.96 12.96 -8.27
C LEU A 133 -26.36 12.78 -7.68
N PHE A 134 -26.57 13.14 -6.41
CA PHE A 134 -27.77 12.77 -5.69
C PHE A 134 -28.73 13.95 -5.44
N ASP A 135 -28.26 15.18 -5.28
CA ASP A 135 -29.14 16.34 -5.09
C ASP A 135 -29.49 16.99 -6.43
N LYS A 136 -28.51 17.17 -7.34
CA LYS A 136 -28.71 17.84 -8.61
C LYS A 136 -29.20 16.88 -9.70
N LEU A 137 -28.43 15.86 -10.03
CA LEU A 137 -28.75 14.92 -11.11
C LEU A 137 -29.80 13.88 -10.68
N LYS A 138 -29.98 13.68 -9.38
CA LYS A 138 -30.97 12.78 -8.77
C LYS A 138 -30.98 11.36 -9.40
N ILE A 139 -29.74 10.83 -9.61
CA ILE A 139 -29.55 9.55 -10.31
C ILE A 139 -30.21 8.36 -9.61
N ILE A 140 -30.50 8.50 -8.30
CA ILE A 140 -31.32 7.57 -7.51
C ILE A 140 -32.11 8.35 -6.47
N GLU A 141 -33.30 7.84 -6.09
CA GLU A 141 -34.19 8.48 -5.12
C GLU A 141 -33.69 8.42 -3.67
N LYS A 142 -33.04 7.33 -3.29
CA LYS A 142 -32.52 7.10 -1.92
C LYS A 142 -31.04 6.76 -1.93
N ALA A 143 -30.20 7.78 -1.83
CA ALA A 143 -28.76 7.61 -1.73
C ALA A 143 -28.32 7.33 -0.29
N LYS A 144 -27.40 6.41 -0.14
CA LYS A 144 -26.80 6.03 1.15
C LYS A 144 -25.96 7.19 1.73
N LYS A 145 -26.15 7.50 3.02
CA LYS A 145 -25.39 8.54 3.71
C LYS A 145 -24.53 7.93 4.83
N THR A 146 -23.44 8.58 5.12
CA THR A 146 -22.57 8.29 6.29
C THR A 146 -23.26 8.70 7.59
N LYS A 147 -22.68 8.33 8.72
CA LYS A 147 -23.15 8.77 10.05
C LYS A 147 -23.13 10.30 10.21
N THR A 148 -22.27 11.00 9.44
CA THR A 148 -22.14 12.46 9.43
C THR A 148 -23.07 13.14 8.41
N GLY A 149 -23.96 12.40 7.75
CA GLY A 149 -24.95 12.92 6.79
C GLY A 149 -24.42 13.16 5.37
N GLN A 150 -23.14 12.85 5.08
CA GLN A 150 -22.59 12.96 3.73
C GLN A 150 -22.98 11.77 2.88
N TYR A 151 -23.16 11.97 1.58
CA TYR A 151 -23.39 10.88 0.64
C TYR A 151 -22.19 9.95 0.54
N VAL A 152 -22.43 8.64 0.48
CA VAL A 152 -21.39 7.63 0.25
C VAL A 152 -21.12 7.57 -1.24
N THR A 153 -19.89 7.93 -1.63
CA THR A 153 -19.40 7.88 -3.01
C THR A 153 -18.17 6.95 -3.13
N SER A 154 -18.17 5.85 -2.35
CA SER A 154 -17.13 4.82 -2.48
C SER A 154 -17.16 4.16 -3.85
N GLU A 155 -16.06 3.55 -4.26
CA GLU A 155 -15.93 2.85 -5.54
C GLU A 155 -17.04 1.81 -5.71
N GLU A 156 -17.31 1.00 -4.67
CA GLU A 156 -18.38 -0.01 -4.65
C GLU A 156 -19.75 0.59 -4.93
N VAL A 157 -20.08 1.73 -4.30
CA VAL A 157 -21.36 2.41 -4.51
C VAL A 157 -21.46 2.96 -5.93
N LEU A 158 -20.41 3.63 -6.42
CA LEU A 158 -20.41 4.18 -7.77
C LEU A 158 -20.43 3.07 -8.83
N GLU A 159 -19.75 1.95 -8.63
CA GLU A 159 -19.84 0.79 -9.54
C GLU A 159 -21.27 0.26 -9.65
N SER A 160 -21.99 0.16 -8.55
CA SER A 160 -23.39 -0.26 -8.58
C SER A 160 -24.31 0.71 -9.35
N LEU A 161 -23.86 1.94 -9.54
CA LEU A 161 -24.58 3.02 -10.22
C LEU A 161 -24.05 3.33 -11.64
N ARG A 162 -23.02 2.61 -12.09
CA ARG A 162 -22.31 2.85 -13.36
C ARG A 162 -23.29 3.04 -14.55
N HIS A 163 -24.31 2.22 -14.62
CA HIS A 163 -25.29 2.26 -15.72
C HIS A 163 -26.46 3.23 -15.52
N LYS A 164 -26.49 3.96 -14.39
CA LYS A 164 -27.58 4.90 -14.11
C LYS A 164 -27.42 6.26 -14.80
N HIS A 165 -26.18 6.72 -14.94
CA HIS A 165 -25.87 7.98 -15.62
C HIS A 165 -24.43 7.97 -16.14
N PRO A 166 -24.15 8.47 -17.35
CA PRO A 166 -22.81 8.45 -17.94
C PRO A 166 -21.73 9.15 -17.07
N VAL A 167 -22.10 10.17 -16.30
CA VAL A 167 -21.18 10.87 -15.41
C VAL A 167 -20.55 9.95 -14.36
N VAL A 168 -21.26 8.89 -13.92
CA VAL A 168 -20.75 7.97 -12.91
C VAL A 168 -19.57 7.17 -13.45
N GLU A 169 -19.68 6.68 -14.68
CA GLU A 169 -18.59 5.97 -15.35
C GLU A 169 -17.36 6.88 -15.51
N LYS A 170 -17.57 8.14 -15.94
CA LYS A 170 -16.48 9.10 -16.09
C LYS A 170 -15.81 9.47 -14.76
N ILE A 171 -16.56 9.56 -13.67
CA ILE A 171 -15.99 9.77 -12.33
C ILE A 171 -15.16 8.56 -11.88
N LEU A 172 -15.60 7.34 -12.17
CA LEU A 172 -14.82 6.12 -11.88
C LEU A 172 -13.52 6.08 -12.70
N GLU A 173 -13.58 6.37 -14.01
CA GLU A 173 -12.40 6.46 -14.87
C GLU A 173 -11.40 7.52 -14.34
N HIS A 174 -11.88 8.71 -14.04
CA HIS A 174 -11.05 9.78 -13.49
C HIS A 174 -10.36 9.38 -12.18
N ARG A 175 -11.10 8.76 -11.25
CA ARG A 175 -10.53 8.29 -9.98
C ARG A 175 -9.51 7.18 -10.18
N GLY A 176 -9.76 6.28 -11.12
CA GLY A 176 -8.81 5.22 -11.50
C GLY A 176 -7.49 5.81 -11.99
N LEU A 177 -7.53 6.72 -12.97
CA LEU A 177 -6.35 7.40 -13.49
C LEU A 177 -5.61 8.20 -12.43
N LYS A 178 -6.33 8.96 -11.61
CA LYS A 178 -5.75 9.73 -10.51
C LYS A 178 -5.01 8.85 -9.50
N LYS A 179 -5.57 7.69 -9.17
CA LYS A 179 -4.94 6.71 -8.29
C LYS A 179 -3.66 6.14 -8.92
N LEU A 180 -3.69 5.81 -10.22
CA LEU A 180 -2.52 5.27 -10.93
C LEU A 180 -1.39 6.31 -11.00
N LEU A 181 -1.71 7.55 -11.36
CA LEU A 181 -0.76 8.65 -11.38
C LEU A 181 -0.13 8.86 -10.00
N GLY A 182 -0.93 9.10 -8.97
CA GLY A 182 -0.43 9.49 -7.66
C GLY A 182 0.23 8.35 -6.88
N THR A 183 -0.18 7.09 -7.12
CA THR A 183 0.35 5.94 -6.35
C THR A 183 1.57 5.30 -7.02
N TYR A 184 1.62 5.29 -8.36
CA TYR A 184 2.65 4.55 -9.09
C TYR A 184 3.47 5.46 -10.01
N ILE A 185 2.85 6.14 -10.96
CA ILE A 185 3.56 6.79 -12.06
C ILE A 185 4.44 7.92 -11.57
N ASP A 186 3.88 8.83 -10.77
CA ASP A 186 4.59 10.00 -10.24
C ASP A 186 5.35 9.67 -8.94
N ALA A 187 4.86 8.70 -8.17
CA ALA A 187 5.46 8.37 -6.87
C ALA A 187 6.67 7.44 -6.97
N LEU A 188 6.65 6.42 -7.84
CA LEU A 188 7.73 5.44 -7.92
C LEU A 188 9.09 6.05 -8.27
N PRO A 189 9.22 6.98 -9.23
CA PRO A 189 10.50 7.62 -9.52
C PRO A 189 11.13 8.34 -8.31
N LEU A 190 10.30 8.88 -7.43
CA LEU A 190 10.76 9.58 -6.22
C LEU A 190 11.32 8.63 -5.15
N LEU A 191 11.05 7.34 -5.27
CA LEU A 191 11.50 6.30 -4.35
C LEU A 191 12.77 5.60 -4.82
N ILE A 192 13.33 6.00 -5.95
CA ILE A 192 14.60 5.46 -6.45
C ILE A 192 15.72 5.83 -5.48
N ASN A 193 16.38 4.82 -4.94
CA ASN A 193 17.54 5.03 -4.09
C ASN A 193 18.72 5.55 -4.92
N PRO A 194 19.27 6.74 -4.62
CA PRO A 194 20.32 7.36 -5.45
C PRO A 194 21.63 6.57 -5.46
N ARG A 195 21.86 5.66 -4.50
CA ARG A 195 23.06 4.83 -4.46
C ARG A 195 22.96 3.57 -5.31
N THR A 196 21.75 3.02 -5.47
CA THR A 196 21.52 1.78 -6.22
C THR A 196 20.90 2.00 -7.58
N GLY A 197 20.26 3.16 -7.79
CA GLY A 197 19.44 3.44 -8.98
C GLY A 197 18.14 2.64 -9.04
N ARG A 198 17.72 2.00 -7.92
CA ARG A 198 16.62 1.06 -7.88
C ARG A 198 15.57 1.43 -6.83
N VAL A 199 14.38 0.93 -7.01
CA VAL A 199 13.33 0.96 -5.99
C VAL A 199 13.44 -0.30 -5.13
N HIS A 200 13.36 -0.12 -3.82
CA HIS A 200 13.43 -1.20 -2.83
C HIS A 200 12.12 -1.19 -2.04
N THR A 201 11.39 -2.27 -2.11
CA THR A 201 10.20 -2.51 -1.26
C THR A 201 10.60 -3.27 -0.01
N SER A 202 9.72 -3.32 0.98
CA SER A 202 9.85 -4.21 2.13
C SER A 202 8.74 -5.25 2.10
N PHE A 203 9.09 -6.52 2.32
CA PHE A 203 8.13 -7.61 2.43
C PHE A 203 7.86 -7.96 3.89
N ASN A 204 6.58 -8.08 4.25
CA ASN A 204 6.16 -8.39 5.61
C ASN A 204 5.50 -9.78 5.64
N GLN A 205 5.99 -10.66 6.53
CA GLN A 205 5.49 -12.03 6.69
C GLN A 205 4.30 -12.11 7.66
N THR A 206 4.11 -11.11 8.53
CA THR A 206 3.20 -11.20 9.68
C THR A 206 1.97 -10.28 9.59
N VAL A 207 1.79 -9.55 8.49
CA VAL A 207 0.71 -8.54 8.37
C VAL A 207 -0.61 -9.17 7.94
N THR A 208 -0.58 -10.19 7.08
CA THR A 208 -1.80 -10.81 6.56
C THR A 208 -2.24 -11.98 7.43
N ALA A 209 -3.54 -12.09 7.70
CA ALA A 209 -4.11 -13.22 8.43
C ALA A 209 -4.07 -14.55 7.65
N THR A 210 -3.79 -14.49 6.34
CA THR A 210 -3.79 -15.65 5.44
C THR A 210 -2.41 -16.27 5.23
N GLY A 211 -1.36 -15.76 5.88
CA GLY A 211 0.03 -16.20 5.66
C GLY A 211 0.65 -15.71 4.34
N ARG A 212 -0.07 -14.88 3.54
CA ARG A 212 0.53 -14.26 2.35
C ARG A 212 1.49 -13.14 2.75
N LEU A 213 2.53 -12.92 1.95
CA LEU A 213 3.37 -11.74 2.09
C LEU A 213 2.57 -10.47 1.77
N SER A 214 2.90 -9.39 2.43
CA SER A 214 2.50 -8.04 2.00
C SER A 214 3.73 -7.22 1.64
N SER A 215 3.57 -6.23 0.77
CA SER A 215 4.62 -5.34 0.33
C SER A 215 4.32 -3.90 0.76
N SER A 216 5.34 -3.17 1.23
CA SER A 216 5.20 -1.80 1.69
C SER A 216 6.43 -0.96 1.34
N ASN A 217 6.23 0.37 1.23
CA ASN A 217 7.28 1.37 1.03
C ASN A 217 8.20 1.15 -0.20
N PRO A 218 7.63 0.99 -1.42
CA PRO A 218 6.24 1.06 -1.86
C PRO A 218 5.53 -0.31 -1.87
N ASN A 219 4.19 -0.32 -1.90
CA ASN A 219 3.45 -1.56 -2.14
C ASN A 219 3.46 -1.89 -3.65
N LEU A 220 4.29 -2.84 -4.03
CA LEU A 220 4.43 -3.29 -5.44
C LEU A 220 3.46 -4.43 -5.80
N GLN A 221 2.77 -5.05 -4.82
CA GLN A 221 1.84 -6.15 -5.08
C GLN A 221 0.47 -5.68 -5.59
N ASN A 222 0.14 -4.39 -5.39
CA ASN A 222 -1.15 -3.83 -5.77
C ASN A 222 -1.14 -3.10 -7.13
N ILE A 223 -0.08 -3.25 -7.93
CA ILE A 223 -0.04 -2.70 -9.29
C ILE A 223 -1.09 -3.43 -10.13
N PRO A 224 -2.04 -2.71 -10.74
CA PRO A 224 -3.11 -3.33 -11.52
C PRO A 224 -2.55 -4.20 -12.66
N ILE A 225 -3.25 -5.31 -12.95
CA ILE A 225 -2.83 -6.24 -14.01
C ILE A 225 -3.88 -6.40 -15.11
N ARG A 226 -5.15 -6.12 -14.78
CA ARG A 226 -6.27 -6.45 -15.67
C ARG A 226 -6.60 -5.35 -16.67
N ASP A 227 -6.30 -4.10 -16.35
CA ASP A 227 -6.56 -2.95 -17.23
C ASP A 227 -5.30 -2.58 -18.04
N GLU A 228 -5.52 -1.92 -19.19
CA GLU A 228 -4.44 -1.52 -20.07
C GLU A 228 -3.51 -0.47 -19.40
N ASN A 229 -4.06 0.41 -18.59
CA ASN A 229 -3.28 1.43 -17.89
C ASN A 229 -2.32 0.80 -16.87
N GLY A 230 -2.77 -0.25 -16.15
CA GLY A 230 -1.92 -1.02 -15.26
C GLY A 230 -0.80 -1.76 -16.00
N LYS A 231 -1.07 -2.24 -17.22
CA LYS A 231 -0.04 -2.87 -18.09
C LYS A 231 1.05 -1.87 -18.48
N GLU A 232 0.69 -0.61 -18.78
CA GLU A 232 1.67 0.43 -19.07
C GLU A 232 2.62 0.68 -17.91
N ILE A 233 2.10 0.76 -16.67
CA ILE A 233 2.93 0.89 -15.47
C ILE A 233 3.88 -0.30 -15.33
N ARG A 234 3.42 -1.52 -15.60
CA ARG A 234 4.26 -2.73 -15.51
C ARG A 234 5.39 -2.75 -16.52
N LYS A 235 5.23 -2.18 -17.72
CA LYS A 235 6.28 -2.07 -18.73
C LYS A 235 7.46 -1.21 -18.26
N ALA A 236 7.24 -0.29 -17.33
CA ALA A 236 8.29 0.53 -16.77
C ALA A 236 9.22 -0.22 -15.80
N PHE A 237 8.86 -1.42 -15.36
CA PHE A 237 9.77 -2.30 -14.63
C PHE A 237 10.65 -3.03 -15.64
N ILE A 238 11.95 -2.77 -15.58
CA ILE A 238 12.91 -3.30 -16.57
C ILE A 238 13.97 -4.18 -15.89
N PRO A 239 14.48 -5.22 -16.59
CA PRO A 239 15.61 -6.00 -16.10
C PRO A 239 16.92 -5.24 -16.27
N ASP A 240 18.01 -5.75 -15.69
CA ASP A 240 19.37 -5.28 -15.99
C ASP A 240 19.73 -5.56 -17.45
N GLU A 241 20.71 -4.82 -17.96
CA GLU A 241 21.26 -5.05 -19.28
C GLU A 241 21.74 -6.51 -19.43
N GLY A 242 21.35 -7.15 -20.50
CA GLY A 242 21.65 -8.56 -20.76
C GLY A 242 20.81 -9.57 -19.96
N CYS A 243 19.87 -9.09 -19.13
CA CYS A 243 18.94 -9.93 -18.38
C CYS A 243 17.53 -9.91 -18.96
N LEU A 244 16.72 -10.88 -18.57
CA LEU A 244 15.30 -10.97 -18.91
C LEU A 244 14.50 -11.18 -17.63
N PHE A 245 13.28 -10.65 -17.60
CA PHE A 245 12.32 -11.04 -16.57
C PHE A 245 11.84 -12.46 -16.83
N PHE A 246 11.87 -13.27 -15.78
CA PHE A 246 11.24 -14.57 -15.75
C PHE A 246 10.06 -14.52 -14.79
N SER A 247 8.89 -14.96 -15.24
CA SER A 247 7.70 -15.07 -14.41
C SER A 247 7.16 -16.49 -14.45
N ALA A 248 6.95 -17.07 -13.28
CA ALA A 248 6.31 -18.37 -13.13
C ALA A 248 5.29 -18.31 -12.00
N ASP A 249 4.12 -18.89 -12.24
CA ASP A 249 3.04 -18.97 -11.27
C ASP A 249 2.39 -20.34 -11.30
N TYR A 250 1.96 -20.81 -10.12
CA TYR A 250 1.25 -22.08 -10.01
C TYR A 250 -0.20 -21.93 -10.49
N SER A 251 -0.57 -22.68 -11.51
CA SER A 251 -1.95 -22.68 -11.98
C SER A 251 -2.89 -23.28 -10.94
N GLN A 252 -3.84 -22.49 -10.45
CA GLN A 252 -4.92 -22.89 -9.55
C GLN A 252 -4.43 -23.63 -8.31
N ILE A 253 -3.39 -23.12 -7.65
CA ILE A 253 -2.75 -23.77 -6.51
C ILE A 253 -3.73 -24.08 -5.36
N GLU A 254 -4.66 -23.16 -5.08
CA GLU A 254 -5.66 -23.33 -4.04
C GLU A 254 -6.56 -24.55 -4.32
N LEU A 255 -7.00 -24.73 -5.56
CA LEU A 255 -7.82 -25.89 -5.94
C LEU A 255 -7.03 -27.20 -5.88
N ARG A 256 -5.72 -27.14 -6.21
CA ARG A 256 -4.85 -28.32 -6.10
C ARG A 256 -4.60 -28.74 -4.66
N ILE A 257 -4.55 -27.78 -3.73
CA ILE A 257 -4.40 -28.05 -2.30
C ILE A 257 -5.69 -28.62 -1.72
N MET A 258 -6.87 -28.23 -2.24
CA MET A 258 -8.18 -28.70 -1.78
C MET A 258 -8.53 -30.10 -2.33
N ALA A 259 -7.94 -30.53 -3.42
CA ALA A 259 -8.19 -31.82 -4.07
C ALA A 259 -7.39 -32.96 -3.41
#